data_55b29201e0a012bc0f85f1b9c0de71aa
#
_entry.id   55b29201e0a012bc0f85f1b9c0de71aa
#
_cell.length_a   1.000
_cell.length_b   1.000
_cell.length_c   1.000
_cell.angle_alpha   90.00
_cell.angle_beta   90.00
_cell.angle_gamma   90.00
#
_symmetry.space_group_name_H-M   'P 1'
#
loop_
_entity.id
_entity.type
_entity.pdbx_description
1 polymer ?
#
loop_
_entity_poly.entity_id
_entity_poly.type
_entity_poly.pdbx_seq_one_letter_code
_entity_poly.pdbx_strand_id
1 'polypeptide(L)'
;MAVIDTARLVPWWKEPTKDQWLAWVAAWLGWTLDSFDFTIFLLIMVPISQEFGVPLTDVAVVFTITLWMRLLGAVCSGWLGDRVGRRIPLMISILWYSLCNFIAGFAPTFWFLFVFRALLGFGMGAEWPAGAALAMESWPIRSRGFMSGVLQGSWGIGFLLSSAAYGLLYTSIGWRGLLWLGILPALTVVYVRYFVKEPPVWVENRRRQRAENREVRMPLFSIFKRGMIGNTALACWWMAGGLVTYYSINGMFATHLQKDLGFSPAMIATPIIFANLVVFLSSGAWGFAGDRIGRRWAMIIPGLLGIPVAFWYMLSDNYWVIVIGFVVQGALLGGGAGSQVPSYMTERFPTEARATAAAFCYHLGTILGGIVPPVITYFAVDHNLGFSRPMLVGCVIGAASWCLALFFGPETKGKDMVPDLVLA
;
A
#
# COMPACT_ATOMS: atom_id res chain seq x y z
N MET A 1 42.97 6.94 21.77
CA MET A 1 42.72 7.49 20.42
C MET A 1 41.33 7.06 20.03
N ALA A 2 40.35 7.96 20.06
CA ALA A 2 38.99 7.64 19.64
C ALA A 2 39.01 7.40 18.13
N VAL A 3 38.60 6.22 17.70
CA VAL A 3 38.34 5.92 16.28
C VAL A 3 37.24 6.85 15.85
N ILE A 4 37.55 7.90 15.11
CA ILE A 4 36.56 8.78 14.52
C ILE A 4 35.80 7.90 13.54
N ASP A 5 34.54 7.64 13.86
CA ASP A 5 33.61 6.87 13.00
C ASP A 5 33.42 7.66 11.69
N THR A 6 34.26 7.35 10.71
CA THR A 6 34.26 7.98 9.38
C THR A 6 32.91 7.80 8.66
N ALA A 7 32.08 6.85 9.10
CA ALA A 7 30.71 6.67 8.60
C ALA A 7 29.80 7.88 8.87
N ARG A 8 30.13 8.73 9.86
CA ARG A 8 29.39 9.97 10.12
C ARG A 8 29.68 11.11 9.14
N LEU A 9 30.75 11.01 8.35
CA LEU A 9 31.20 12.07 7.45
C LEU A 9 30.60 11.98 6.05
N VAL A 10 30.06 10.80 5.66
CA VAL A 10 29.42 10.64 4.35
C VAL A 10 27.95 11.05 4.44
N PRO A 11 27.45 11.97 3.57
CA PRO A 11 26.03 12.27 3.47
C PRO A 11 25.24 11.00 3.18
N TRP A 12 24.08 10.81 3.85
CA TRP A 12 23.27 9.60 3.75
C TRP A 12 22.88 9.21 2.32
N TRP A 13 22.76 10.19 1.40
CA TRP A 13 22.43 9.96 -0.02
C TRP A 13 23.61 9.47 -0.85
N LYS A 14 24.83 9.54 -0.35
CA LYS A 14 26.07 9.02 -0.99
C LYS A 14 26.44 7.63 -0.45
N GLU A 15 25.79 7.18 0.62
CA GLU A 15 26.04 5.88 1.22
C GLU A 15 25.54 4.72 0.34
N PRO A 16 24.31 4.80 -0.28
CA PRO A 16 23.81 3.74 -1.13
C PRO A 16 24.57 3.68 -2.47
N THR A 17 24.76 2.46 -2.96
CA THR A 17 25.33 2.23 -4.29
C THR A 17 24.34 2.60 -5.40
N LYS A 18 24.85 2.75 -6.63
CA LYS A 18 24.01 2.98 -7.81
C LYS A 18 22.95 1.88 -8.00
N ASP A 19 23.31 0.62 -7.78
CA ASP A 19 22.38 -0.50 -7.94
C ASP A 19 21.24 -0.45 -6.88
N GLN A 20 21.56 -0.04 -5.65
CA GLN A 20 20.57 0.16 -4.59
C GLN A 20 19.59 1.29 -4.93
N TRP A 21 20.09 2.40 -5.47
CA TRP A 21 19.24 3.49 -5.95
C TRP A 21 18.32 3.05 -7.10
N LEU A 22 18.85 2.32 -8.08
CA LEU A 22 18.07 1.83 -9.22
C LEU A 22 16.96 0.85 -8.77
N ALA A 23 17.27 -0.04 -7.83
CA ALA A 23 16.30 -0.96 -7.25
C ALA A 23 15.20 -0.21 -6.46
N TRP A 24 15.61 0.78 -5.66
CA TRP A 24 14.67 1.61 -4.88
C TRP A 24 13.75 2.44 -5.79
N VAL A 25 14.28 3.07 -6.83
CA VAL A 25 13.48 3.84 -7.80
C VAL A 25 12.48 2.93 -8.53
N ALA A 26 12.88 1.70 -8.87
CA ALA A 26 11.97 0.73 -9.48
C ALA A 26 10.78 0.40 -8.58
N ALA A 27 11.03 0.14 -7.28
CA ALA A 27 9.99 -0.12 -6.30
C ALA A 27 9.09 1.11 -6.08
N TRP A 28 9.68 2.31 -6.06
CA TRP A 28 8.94 3.57 -5.92
C TRP A 28 8.01 3.83 -7.12
N LEU A 29 8.51 3.64 -8.34
CA LEU A 29 7.71 3.77 -9.57
C LEU A 29 6.60 2.73 -9.63
N GLY A 30 6.93 1.46 -9.31
CA GLY A 30 5.95 0.38 -9.29
C GLY A 30 4.80 0.69 -8.33
N TRP A 31 5.13 1.06 -7.08
CA TRP A 31 4.12 1.39 -6.06
C TRP A 31 3.29 2.64 -6.40
N THR A 32 3.90 3.66 -7.04
CA THR A 32 3.18 4.83 -7.56
C THR A 32 2.14 4.42 -8.60
N LEU A 33 2.53 3.58 -9.54
CA LEU A 33 1.67 3.20 -10.67
C LEU A 33 0.63 2.16 -10.27
N ASP A 34 0.94 1.25 -9.31
CA ASP A 34 -0.04 0.38 -8.66
C ASP A 34 -1.15 1.21 -7.99
N SER A 35 -0.74 2.24 -7.24
CA SER A 35 -1.68 3.18 -6.61
C SER A 35 -2.55 3.91 -7.64
N PHE A 36 -1.97 4.37 -8.75
CA PHE A 36 -2.72 5.02 -9.83
C PHE A 36 -3.82 4.10 -10.37
N ASP A 37 -3.48 2.88 -10.77
CA ASP A 37 -4.42 1.93 -11.36
C ASP A 37 -5.50 1.46 -10.38
N PHE A 38 -5.15 1.38 -9.11
CA PHE A 38 -6.07 0.96 -8.08
C PHE A 38 -7.03 2.07 -7.67
N THR A 39 -6.51 3.29 -7.44
CA THR A 39 -7.30 4.39 -6.88
C THR A 39 -8.20 5.06 -7.91
N ILE A 40 -7.87 4.97 -9.20
CA ILE A 40 -8.76 5.46 -10.27
C ILE A 40 -10.16 4.83 -10.16
N PHE A 41 -10.26 3.56 -9.76
CA PHE A 41 -11.53 2.88 -9.60
C PHE A 41 -12.40 3.48 -8.50
N LEU A 42 -11.79 3.96 -7.41
CA LEU A 42 -12.53 4.62 -6.31
C LEU A 42 -13.25 5.89 -6.77
N LEU A 43 -12.70 6.56 -7.79
CA LEU A 43 -13.24 7.82 -8.33
C LEU A 43 -14.37 7.59 -9.33
N ILE A 44 -14.42 6.40 -9.95
CA ILE A 44 -15.35 6.07 -11.04
C ILE A 44 -16.46 5.09 -10.65
N MET A 45 -16.60 4.73 -9.37
CA MET A 45 -17.61 3.76 -8.91
C MET A 45 -19.02 4.22 -9.23
N VAL A 46 -19.33 5.51 -9.01
CA VAL A 46 -20.65 6.06 -9.27
C VAL A 46 -21.03 6.06 -10.75
N PRO A 47 -20.18 6.55 -11.68
CA PRO A 47 -20.45 6.44 -13.11
C PRO A 47 -20.64 4.98 -13.60
N ILE A 48 -19.87 4.02 -13.08
CA ILE A 48 -20.03 2.60 -13.40
C ILE A 48 -21.39 2.08 -12.97
N SER A 49 -21.81 2.38 -11.73
CA SER A 49 -23.14 2.02 -11.20
C SER A 49 -24.26 2.56 -12.08
N GLN A 50 -24.16 3.80 -12.51
CA GLN A 50 -25.15 4.46 -13.36
C GLN A 50 -25.21 3.86 -14.77
N GLU A 51 -24.08 3.60 -15.39
CA GLU A 51 -24.05 3.10 -16.78
C GLU A 51 -24.53 1.65 -16.90
N PHE A 52 -24.15 0.78 -15.97
CA PHE A 52 -24.59 -0.62 -15.97
C PHE A 52 -25.95 -0.83 -15.28
N GLY A 53 -26.53 0.21 -14.66
CA GLY A 53 -27.81 0.10 -13.93
C GLY A 53 -27.75 -0.86 -12.74
N VAL A 54 -26.58 -1.00 -12.11
CA VAL A 54 -26.37 -1.87 -10.93
C VAL A 54 -26.28 -1.06 -9.66
N PRO A 55 -26.70 -1.63 -8.51
CA PRO A 55 -26.53 -0.97 -7.21
C PRO A 55 -25.07 -0.57 -6.94
N LEU A 56 -24.85 0.57 -6.28
CA LEU A 56 -23.51 1.01 -5.90
C LEU A 56 -22.81 0.01 -4.98
N THR A 57 -23.58 -0.73 -4.17
CA THR A 57 -23.08 -1.82 -3.32
C THR A 57 -22.42 -2.91 -4.15
N ASP A 58 -22.98 -3.27 -5.31
CA ASP A 58 -22.40 -4.28 -6.20
C ASP A 58 -21.08 -3.80 -6.79
N VAL A 59 -20.97 -2.51 -7.15
CA VAL A 59 -19.71 -1.90 -7.60
C VAL A 59 -18.69 -1.90 -6.46
N ALA A 60 -19.10 -1.67 -5.22
CA ALA A 60 -18.22 -1.78 -4.06
C ALA A 60 -17.73 -3.23 -3.84
N VAL A 61 -18.54 -4.24 -4.18
CA VAL A 61 -18.09 -5.66 -4.17
C VAL A 61 -17.02 -5.94 -5.23
N VAL A 62 -17.05 -5.27 -6.40
CA VAL A 62 -15.94 -5.35 -7.38
C VAL A 62 -14.62 -4.89 -6.76
N PHE A 63 -14.65 -3.84 -5.95
CA PHE A 63 -13.48 -3.39 -5.20
C PHE A 63 -13.02 -4.44 -4.17
N THR A 64 -13.96 -5.03 -3.44
CA THR A 64 -13.68 -6.09 -2.48
C THR A 64 -12.99 -7.29 -3.13
N ILE A 65 -13.52 -7.82 -4.23
CA ILE A 65 -12.91 -8.97 -4.92
C ILE A 65 -11.52 -8.64 -5.44
N THR A 66 -11.28 -7.43 -5.92
CA THR A 66 -9.95 -6.97 -6.31
C THR A 66 -8.96 -7.09 -5.16
N LEU A 67 -9.34 -6.65 -3.95
CA LEU A 67 -8.50 -6.75 -2.75
C LEU A 67 -8.30 -8.19 -2.26
N TRP A 68 -9.33 -9.03 -2.33
CA TRP A 68 -9.22 -10.43 -1.90
C TRP A 68 -8.31 -11.24 -2.82
N MET A 69 -8.41 -11.01 -4.13
CA MET A 69 -7.53 -11.64 -5.11
C MET A 69 -6.05 -11.24 -4.95
N ARG A 70 -5.77 -10.08 -4.35
CA ARG A 70 -4.40 -9.67 -4.01
C ARG A 70 -3.72 -10.66 -3.05
N LEU A 71 -4.44 -11.24 -2.07
CA LEU A 71 -3.85 -12.23 -1.17
C LEU A 71 -3.36 -13.47 -1.93
N LEU A 72 -4.18 -13.98 -2.85
CA LEU A 72 -3.79 -15.14 -3.67
C LEU A 72 -2.57 -14.83 -4.54
N GLY A 73 -2.59 -13.69 -5.23
CA GLY A 73 -1.45 -13.24 -6.02
C GLY A 73 -0.19 -13.02 -5.20
N ALA A 74 -0.32 -12.43 -4.00
CA ALA A 74 0.77 -12.17 -3.08
C ALA A 74 1.44 -13.46 -2.56
N VAL A 75 0.65 -14.47 -2.21
CA VAL A 75 1.18 -15.77 -1.77
C VAL A 75 1.95 -16.46 -2.90
N CYS A 76 1.37 -16.48 -4.11
CA CYS A 76 2.03 -17.05 -5.30
C CYS A 76 3.34 -16.33 -5.61
N SER A 77 3.32 -15.00 -5.60
CA SER A 77 4.48 -14.19 -5.93
C SER A 77 5.54 -14.15 -4.84
N GLY A 78 5.14 -14.16 -3.57
CA GLY A 78 6.06 -14.26 -2.44
C GLY A 78 6.87 -15.56 -2.52
N TRP A 79 6.18 -16.69 -2.75
CA TRP A 79 6.83 -17.97 -2.99
C TRP A 79 7.78 -17.92 -4.20
N LEU A 80 7.35 -17.33 -5.31
CA LEU A 80 8.19 -17.15 -6.49
C LEU A 80 9.39 -16.25 -6.19
N GLY A 81 9.16 -15.13 -5.51
CA GLY A 81 10.19 -14.15 -5.13
C GLY A 81 11.27 -14.71 -4.22
N ASP A 82 10.90 -15.60 -3.29
CA ASP A 82 11.88 -16.26 -2.42
C ASP A 82 12.70 -17.31 -3.18
N ARG A 83 12.20 -17.85 -4.29
CA ARG A 83 12.89 -18.88 -5.12
C ARG A 83 13.73 -18.32 -6.26
N VAL A 84 13.16 -17.39 -7.05
CA VAL A 84 13.78 -16.92 -8.31
C VAL A 84 14.31 -15.50 -8.24
N GLY A 85 14.05 -14.79 -7.13
CA GLY A 85 14.42 -13.40 -6.93
C GLY A 85 13.22 -12.46 -6.92
N ARG A 86 13.47 -11.21 -6.53
CA ARG A 86 12.43 -10.18 -6.35
C ARG A 86 11.98 -9.54 -7.67
N ARG A 87 12.91 -9.45 -8.62
CA ARG A 87 12.75 -8.77 -9.90
C ARG A 87 11.72 -9.43 -10.84
N ILE A 88 11.75 -10.76 -10.96
CA ILE A 88 10.88 -11.50 -11.90
C ILE A 88 9.40 -11.39 -11.48
N PRO A 89 9.01 -11.65 -10.22
CA PRO A 89 7.63 -11.45 -9.79
C PRO A 89 7.15 -10.02 -9.98
N LEU A 90 8.00 -9.03 -9.71
CA LEU A 90 7.68 -7.62 -9.91
C LEU A 90 7.34 -7.32 -11.38
N MET A 91 8.15 -7.78 -12.33
CA MET A 91 7.88 -7.57 -13.76
C MET A 91 6.58 -8.25 -14.22
N ILE A 92 6.35 -9.50 -13.80
CA ILE A 92 5.14 -10.24 -14.14
C ILE A 92 3.91 -9.52 -13.59
N SER A 93 3.96 -9.08 -12.33
CA SER A 93 2.91 -8.34 -11.66
C SER A 93 2.50 -7.09 -12.45
N ILE A 94 3.47 -6.23 -12.76
CA ILE A 94 3.22 -4.97 -13.44
C ILE A 94 2.59 -5.20 -14.83
N LEU A 95 3.10 -6.12 -15.62
CA LEU A 95 2.52 -6.45 -16.93
C LEU A 95 1.09 -6.98 -16.80
N TRP A 96 0.86 -7.87 -15.83
CA TRP A 96 -0.43 -8.51 -15.64
C TRP A 96 -1.51 -7.50 -15.25
N TYR A 97 -1.28 -6.71 -14.19
CA TYR A 97 -2.32 -5.78 -13.74
C TYR A 97 -2.55 -4.63 -14.73
N SER A 98 -1.51 -4.13 -15.40
CA SER A 98 -1.64 -3.11 -16.43
C SER A 98 -2.52 -3.59 -17.60
N LEU A 99 -2.29 -4.81 -18.07
CA LEU A 99 -3.08 -5.41 -19.14
C LEU A 99 -4.54 -5.63 -18.70
N CYS A 100 -4.76 -6.16 -17.50
CA CYS A 100 -6.10 -6.36 -16.95
C CYS A 100 -6.88 -5.05 -16.82
N ASN A 101 -6.23 -3.97 -16.35
CA ASN A 101 -6.86 -2.66 -16.22
C ASN A 101 -7.23 -2.07 -17.59
N PHE A 102 -6.32 -2.15 -18.54
CA PHE A 102 -6.56 -1.70 -19.91
C PHE A 102 -7.74 -2.43 -20.54
N ILE A 103 -7.80 -3.78 -20.43
CA ILE A 103 -8.89 -4.59 -20.96
C ILE A 103 -10.20 -4.29 -20.23
N ALA A 104 -10.19 -4.03 -18.93
CA ALA A 104 -11.37 -3.66 -18.16
C ALA A 104 -12.04 -2.37 -18.69
N GLY A 105 -11.28 -1.46 -19.30
CA GLY A 105 -11.82 -0.27 -19.97
C GLY A 105 -12.70 -0.55 -21.20
N PHE A 106 -12.62 -1.75 -21.78
CA PHE A 106 -13.50 -2.19 -22.89
C PHE A 106 -14.73 -2.96 -22.42
N ALA A 107 -15.01 -3.01 -21.12
CA ALA A 107 -16.09 -3.82 -20.56
C ALA A 107 -17.45 -3.56 -21.23
N PRO A 108 -18.05 -4.56 -21.92
CA PRO A 108 -19.39 -4.46 -22.47
C PRO A 108 -20.48 -4.72 -21.42
N THR A 109 -20.12 -5.40 -20.31
CA THR A 109 -21.02 -5.77 -19.23
C THR A 109 -20.35 -5.60 -17.88
N PHE A 110 -21.18 -5.47 -16.82
CA PHE A 110 -20.69 -5.40 -15.44
C PHE A 110 -19.88 -6.64 -15.04
N TRP A 111 -20.31 -7.85 -15.46
CA TRP A 111 -19.59 -9.10 -15.16
C TRP A 111 -18.22 -9.20 -15.83
N PHE A 112 -18.07 -8.64 -17.03
CA PHE A 112 -16.76 -8.54 -17.67
C PHE A 112 -15.82 -7.65 -16.85
N LEU A 113 -16.29 -6.48 -16.44
CA LEU A 113 -15.54 -5.59 -15.55
C LEU A 113 -15.15 -6.30 -14.25
N PHE A 114 -16.10 -7.01 -13.61
CA PHE A 114 -15.90 -7.76 -12.37
C PHE A 114 -14.74 -8.77 -12.51
N VAL A 115 -14.76 -9.60 -13.58
CA VAL A 115 -13.73 -10.62 -13.81
C VAL A 115 -12.35 -9.98 -14.00
N PHE A 116 -12.24 -8.96 -14.86
CA PHE A 116 -10.96 -8.32 -15.12
C PHE A 116 -10.44 -7.53 -13.92
N ARG A 117 -11.31 -6.99 -13.07
CA ARG A 117 -10.92 -6.38 -11.79
C ARG A 117 -10.44 -7.42 -10.76
N ALA A 118 -11.03 -8.61 -10.75
CA ALA A 118 -10.53 -9.72 -9.93
C ALA A 118 -9.13 -10.19 -10.39
N LEU A 119 -8.95 -10.38 -11.71
CA LEU A 119 -7.66 -10.73 -12.30
C LEU A 119 -6.59 -9.66 -12.08
N LEU A 120 -6.96 -8.39 -12.16
CA LEU A 120 -6.10 -7.26 -11.82
C LEU A 120 -5.63 -7.37 -10.37
N GLY A 121 -6.54 -7.62 -9.44
CA GLY A 121 -6.20 -7.82 -8.02
C GLY A 121 -5.18 -8.93 -7.81
N PHE A 122 -5.33 -10.07 -8.50
CA PHE A 122 -4.35 -11.15 -8.45
C PHE A 122 -2.95 -10.67 -8.89
N GLY A 123 -2.86 -9.94 -10.00
CA GLY A 123 -1.59 -9.37 -10.47
C GLY A 123 -0.96 -8.42 -9.45
N MET A 124 -1.74 -7.46 -8.95
CA MET A 124 -1.27 -6.45 -8.00
C MET A 124 -0.75 -7.01 -6.66
N GLY A 125 -1.14 -8.24 -6.30
CA GLY A 125 -0.68 -8.87 -5.05
C GLY A 125 0.83 -9.05 -4.95
N ALA A 126 1.53 -9.15 -6.07
CA ALA A 126 2.98 -9.35 -6.11
C ALA A 126 3.79 -8.07 -5.92
N GLU A 127 3.23 -6.93 -6.32
CA GLU A 127 3.99 -5.69 -6.49
C GLU A 127 4.58 -5.18 -5.18
N TRP A 128 3.76 -4.93 -4.17
CA TRP A 128 4.24 -4.36 -2.91
C TRP A 128 5.26 -5.23 -2.16
N PRO A 129 5.05 -6.56 -1.97
CA PRO A 129 6.02 -7.37 -1.25
C PRO A 129 7.37 -7.48 -1.96
N ALA A 130 7.33 -7.64 -3.29
CA ALA A 130 8.54 -7.72 -4.10
C ALA A 130 9.28 -6.38 -4.13
N GLY A 131 8.55 -5.27 -4.31
CA GLY A 131 9.10 -3.93 -4.29
C GLY A 131 9.67 -3.53 -2.93
N ALA A 132 8.94 -3.78 -1.83
CA ALA A 132 9.42 -3.49 -0.48
C ALA A 132 10.68 -4.29 -0.13
N ALA A 133 10.72 -5.60 -0.45
CA ALA A 133 11.90 -6.41 -0.23
C ALA A 133 13.08 -5.93 -1.11
N LEU A 134 12.85 -5.67 -2.39
CA LEU A 134 13.85 -5.17 -3.33
C LEU A 134 14.49 -3.86 -2.84
N ALA A 135 13.65 -2.93 -2.37
CA ALA A 135 14.10 -1.62 -1.92
C ALA A 135 14.80 -1.68 -0.54
N MET A 136 14.26 -2.43 0.44
CA MET A 136 14.68 -2.35 1.83
C MET A 136 15.75 -3.36 2.24
N GLU A 137 15.84 -4.53 1.58
CA GLU A 137 16.79 -5.60 1.95
C GLU A 137 18.25 -5.16 1.92
N SER A 138 18.60 -4.27 1.00
CA SER A 138 19.97 -3.79 0.82
C SER A 138 20.18 -2.33 1.21
N TRP A 139 19.14 -1.60 1.63
CA TRP A 139 19.26 -0.19 1.97
C TRP A 139 19.99 0.04 3.29
N PRO A 140 20.90 1.06 3.38
CA PRO A 140 21.65 1.39 4.60
C PRO A 140 20.73 1.66 5.78
N ILE A 141 21.08 1.12 6.98
CA ILE A 141 20.26 1.20 8.20
C ILE A 141 20.01 2.65 8.60
N ARG A 142 21.02 3.51 8.44
CA ARG A 142 20.99 4.91 8.89
C ARG A 142 19.84 5.73 8.30
N SER A 143 19.43 5.45 7.06
CA SER A 143 18.39 6.18 6.33
C SER A 143 17.21 5.29 5.91
N ARG A 144 17.17 4.03 6.37
CA ARG A 144 16.14 3.06 5.96
C ARG A 144 14.73 3.52 6.31
N GLY A 145 14.52 4.12 7.49
CA GLY A 145 13.22 4.63 7.90
C GLY A 145 12.76 5.81 7.07
N PHE A 146 13.66 6.76 6.81
CA PHE A 146 13.38 7.88 5.92
C PHE A 146 12.97 7.41 4.53
N MET A 147 13.77 6.52 3.93
CA MET A 147 13.51 6.00 2.58
C MET A 147 12.32 5.03 2.52
N SER A 148 12.01 4.34 3.62
CA SER A 148 10.77 3.59 3.78
C SER A 148 9.56 4.53 3.73
N GLY A 149 9.62 5.68 4.42
CA GLY A 149 8.59 6.70 4.38
C GLY A 149 8.39 7.26 2.96
N VAL A 150 9.47 7.62 2.27
CA VAL A 150 9.41 8.12 0.88
C VAL A 150 8.88 7.04 -0.07
N LEU A 151 9.24 5.77 0.13
CA LEU A 151 8.70 4.65 -0.64
C LEU A 151 7.19 4.50 -0.40
N GLN A 152 6.75 4.48 0.84
CA GLN A 152 5.32 4.34 1.16
C GLN A 152 4.51 5.56 0.70
N GLY A 153 5.09 6.76 0.78
CA GLY A 153 4.47 8.00 0.29
C GLY A 153 4.21 8.01 -1.21
N SER A 154 4.89 7.17 -1.99
CA SER A 154 4.65 7.05 -3.44
C SER A 154 3.23 6.59 -3.78
N TRP A 155 2.56 5.87 -2.87
CA TRP A 155 1.13 5.59 -2.95
C TRP A 155 0.29 6.88 -3.09
N GLY A 156 0.61 7.89 -2.28
CA GLY A 156 -0.03 9.21 -2.36
C GLY A 156 0.19 9.89 -3.72
N ILE A 157 1.38 9.77 -4.31
CA ILE A 157 1.66 10.31 -5.64
C ILE A 157 0.80 9.62 -6.71
N GLY A 158 0.66 8.29 -6.66
CA GLY A 158 -0.22 7.55 -7.56
C GLY A 158 -1.67 7.97 -7.43
N PHE A 159 -2.19 8.12 -6.21
CA PHE A 159 -3.55 8.59 -5.96
C PHE A 159 -3.75 10.06 -6.40
N LEU A 160 -2.75 10.92 -6.19
CA LEU A 160 -2.76 12.29 -6.71
C LEU A 160 -2.88 12.28 -8.24
N LEU A 161 -2.07 11.47 -8.93
CA LEU A 161 -2.09 11.37 -10.38
C LEU A 161 -3.44 10.86 -10.90
N SER A 162 -4.03 9.83 -10.27
CA SER A 162 -5.34 9.31 -10.64
C SER A 162 -6.45 10.35 -10.42
N SER A 163 -6.36 11.12 -9.33
CA SER A 163 -7.32 12.19 -9.03
C SER A 163 -7.19 13.37 -10.00
N ALA A 164 -5.96 13.72 -10.38
CA ALA A 164 -5.73 14.73 -11.41
C ALA A 164 -6.26 14.26 -12.78
N ALA A 165 -6.01 13.01 -13.16
CA ALA A 165 -6.56 12.40 -14.36
C ALA A 165 -8.10 12.41 -14.34
N TYR A 166 -8.71 12.05 -13.21
CA TYR A 166 -10.16 12.11 -13.02
C TYR A 166 -10.68 13.55 -13.18
N GLY A 167 -10.12 14.51 -12.46
CA GLY A 167 -10.58 15.89 -12.49
C GLY A 167 -10.42 16.59 -13.86
N LEU A 168 -9.38 16.23 -14.62
CA LEU A 168 -9.06 16.87 -15.90
C LEU A 168 -9.62 16.13 -17.12
N LEU A 169 -9.64 14.81 -17.10
CA LEU A 169 -9.91 14.00 -18.28
C LEU A 169 -11.26 13.27 -18.26
N TYR A 170 -11.89 13.10 -17.07
CA TYR A 170 -13.13 12.34 -16.97
C TYR A 170 -14.23 12.84 -17.91
N THR A 171 -14.40 14.16 -18.01
CA THR A 171 -15.41 14.78 -18.89
C THR A 171 -15.19 14.55 -20.37
N SER A 172 -13.93 14.28 -20.79
CA SER A 172 -13.54 14.10 -22.18
C SER A 172 -13.49 12.66 -22.61
N ILE A 173 -12.94 11.74 -21.76
CA ILE A 173 -12.69 10.34 -22.11
C ILE A 173 -13.55 9.34 -21.31
N GLY A 174 -14.34 9.83 -20.34
CA GLY A 174 -15.17 9.02 -19.48
C GLY A 174 -14.38 8.05 -18.58
N TRP A 175 -15.09 7.21 -17.84
CA TRP A 175 -14.47 6.24 -16.92
C TRP A 175 -13.68 5.14 -17.66
N ARG A 176 -14.11 4.77 -18.89
CA ARG A 176 -13.39 3.77 -19.71
C ARG A 176 -12.01 4.29 -20.12
N GLY A 177 -11.94 5.53 -20.61
CA GLY A 177 -10.68 6.16 -20.97
C GLY A 177 -9.71 6.25 -19.81
N LEU A 178 -10.22 6.50 -18.61
CA LEU A 178 -9.39 6.51 -17.39
C LEU A 178 -8.79 5.12 -17.09
N LEU A 179 -9.52 4.02 -17.31
CA LEU A 179 -8.97 2.66 -17.17
C LEU A 179 -7.94 2.32 -18.25
N TRP A 180 -8.08 2.87 -19.47
CA TRP A 180 -7.08 2.66 -20.53
C TRP A 180 -5.72 3.28 -20.19
N LEU A 181 -5.67 4.33 -19.38
CA LEU A 181 -4.41 4.89 -18.88
C LEU A 181 -3.62 3.88 -18.02
N GLY A 182 -4.29 2.86 -17.50
CA GLY A 182 -3.67 1.77 -16.74
C GLY A 182 -2.70 0.88 -17.54
N ILE A 183 -2.51 1.11 -18.85
CA ILE A 183 -1.43 0.47 -19.62
C ILE A 183 -0.06 1.12 -19.37
N LEU A 184 -0.02 2.37 -18.90
CA LEU A 184 1.23 3.13 -18.72
C LEU A 184 2.23 2.46 -17.77
N PRO A 185 1.82 1.82 -16.66
CA PRO A 185 2.74 1.09 -15.78
C PRO A 185 3.56 0.01 -16.50
N ALA A 186 3.05 -0.60 -17.58
CA ALA A 186 3.79 -1.61 -18.33
C ALA A 186 5.14 -1.10 -18.87
N LEU A 187 5.28 0.21 -19.08
CA LEU A 187 6.55 0.82 -19.51
C LEU A 187 7.65 0.69 -18.46
N THR A 188 7.30 0.64 -17.16
CA THR A 188 8.30 0.47 -16.08
C THR A 188 8.94 -0.89 -16.07
N VAL A 189 8.30 -1.90 -16.68
CA VAL A 189 8.90 -3.24 -16.81
C VAL A 189 10.19 -3.21 -17.62
N VAL A 190 10.25 -2.34 -18.63
CA VAL A 190 11.47 -2.13 -19.42
C VAL A 190 12.59 -1.61 -18.51
N TYR A 191 12.29 -0.62 -17.66
CA TYR A 191 13.25 -0.10 -16.69
C TYR A 191 13.73 -1.21 -15.71
N VAL A 192 12.81 -1.96 -15.11
CA VAL A 192 13.14 -3.06 -14.19
C VAL A 192 14.00 -4.12 -14.91
N ARG A 193 13.67 -4.45 -16.16
CA ARG A 193 14.38 -5.46 -16.96
C ARG A 193 15.84 -5.10 -17.18
N TYR A 194 16.15 -3.85 -17.47
CA TYR A 194 17.49 -3.47 -17.90
C TYR A 194 18.36 -2.90 -16.77
N PHE A 195 17.77 -2.26 -15.76
CA PHE A 195 18.53 -1.48 -14.78
C PHE A 195 18.54 -2.07 -13.37
N VAL A 196 17.61 -2.99 -13.04
CA VAL A 196 17.50 -3.51 -11.67
C VAL A 196 18.24 -4.83 -11.51
N LYS A 197 19.01 -4.96 -10.44
CA LYS A 197 19.67 -6.21 -10.01
C LYS A 197 18.98 -6.78 -8.77
N GLU A 198 19.16 -8.08 -8.52
CA GLU A 198 18.68 -8.72 -7.30
C GLU A 198 19.43 -8.20 -6.06
N PRO A 199 18.78 -8.11 -4.88
CA PRO A 199 19.45 -7.70 -3.66
C PRO A 199 20.60 -8.63 -3.28
N PRO A 200 21.80 -8.09 -2.92
CA PRO A 200 22.93 -8.92 -2.53
C PRO A 200 22.65 -9.85 -1.35
N VAL A 201 21.84 -9.41 -0.40
CA VAL A 201 21.41 -10.20 0.78
C VAL A 201 20.65 -11.45 0.32
N TRP A 202 19.74 -11.34 -0.63
CA TRP A 202 19.01 -12.47 -1.19
C TRP A 202 19.94 -13.43 -1.95
N VAL A 203 20.84 -12.89 -2.78
CA VAL A 203 21.80 -13.72 -3.56
C VAL A 203 22.68 -14.55 -2.64
N GLU A 204 23.23 -13.92 -1.59
CA GLU A 204 24.11 -14.60 -0.62
C GLU A 204 23.32 -15.64 0.20
N ASN A 205 22.12 -15.30 0.68
CA ASN A 205 21.26 -16.24 1.39
C ASN A 205 20.92 -17.46 0.51
N ARG A 206 20.59 -17.24 -0.76
CA ARG A 206 20.29 -18.32 -1.70
C ARG A 206 21.50 -19.22 -1.97
N ARG A 207 22.71 -18.62 -2.04
CA ARG A 207 23.96 -19.35 -2.16
C ARG A 207 24.20 -20.26 -0.95
N ARG A 208 24.00 -19.75 0.27
CA ARG A 208 24.15 -20.52 1.51
C ARG A 208 23.16 -21.67 1.59
N GLN A 209 21.88 -21.44 1.32
CA GLN A 209 20.84 -22.48 1.29
C GLN A 209 21.23 -23.64 0.37
N ARG A 210 21.76 -23.33 -0.83
CA ARG A 210 22.20 -24.37 -1.78
C ARG A 210 23.44 -25.11 -1.28
N ALA A 211 24.41 -24.42 -0.73
CA ALA A 211 25.64 -25.02 -0.21
C ALA A 211 25.36 -25.97 0.99
N GLU A 212 24.37 -25.63 1.82
CA GLU A 212 24.01 -26.41 3.00
C GLU A 212 22.86 -27.39 2.76
N ASN A 213 22.32 -27.48 1.53
CA ASN A 213 21.15 -28.28 1.17
C ASN A 213 19.92 -28.01 2.08
N ARG A 214 19.76 -26.77 2.52
CA ARG A 214 18.71 -26.30 3.46
C ARG A 214 17.72 -25.35 2.79
N GLU A 215 17.33 -25.65 1.56
CA GLU A 215 16.35 -24.80 0.85
C GLU A 215 14.95 -24.91 1.47
N VAL A 216 14.39 -23.79 1.87
CA VAL A 216 13.01 -23.70 2.34
C VAL A 216 12.07 -23.85 1.16
N ARG A 217 11.42 -25.03 1.05
CA ARG A 217 10.56 -25.36 -0.10
C ARG A 217 9.25 -24.55 -0.10
N MET A 218 8.67 -24.34 1.08
CA MET A 218 7.39 -23.60 1.24
C MET A 218 7.49 -22.58 2.39
N PRO A 219 8.02 -21.39 2.12
CA PRO A 219 8.23 -20.35 3.14
C PRO A 219 6.95 -19.95 3.89
N LEU A 220 5.77 -20.05 3.24
CA LEU A 220 4.49 -19.73 3.87
C LEU A 220 4.23 -20.53 5.16
N PHE A 221 4.53 -21.83 5.18
CA PHE A 221 4.31 -22.63 6.39
C PHE A 221 5.29 -22.31 7.52
N SER A 222 6.47 -21.79 7.17
CA SER A 222 7.47 -21.44 8.18
C SER A 222 7.06 -20.28 9.07
N ILE A 223 6.27 -19.33 8.56
CA ILE A 223 5.77 -18.18 9.34
C ILE A 223 4.72 -18.58 10.40
N PHE A 224 4.17 -19.79 10.33
CA PHE A 224 3.23 -20.35 11.32
C PHE A 224 3.90 -21.29 12.33
N LYS A 225 5.22 -21.51 12.25
CA LYS A 225 5.96 -22.27 13.28
C LYS A 225 5.88 -21.59 14.64
N ARG A 226 6.00 -22.37 15.74
CA ARG A 226 5.84 -21.92 17.14
C ARG A 226 6.61 -20.63 17.46
N GLY A 227 7.82 -20.45 16.95
CA GLY A 227 8.63 -19.24 17.19
C GLY A 227 8.21 -17.99 16.40
N MET A 228 7.41 -18.16 15.35
CA MET A 228 7.03 -17.07 14.42
C MET A 228 5.55 -16.69 14.49
N ILE A 229 4.68 -17.61 14.91
CA ILE A 229 3.22 -17.43 14.84
C ILE A 229 2.72 -16.17 15.57
N GLY A 230 3.26 -15.87 16.75
CA GLY A 230 2.90 -14.66 17.51
C GLY A 230 3.28 -13.38 16.77
N ASN A 231 4.47 -13.35 16.16
CA ASN A 231 4.93 -12.23 15.34
C ASN A 231 4.08 -12.07 14.08
N THR A 232 3.73 -13.18 13.42
CA THR A 232 2.86 -13.21 12.24
C THR A 232 1.46 -12.71 12.58
N ALA A 233 0.85 -13.21 13.67
CA ALA A 233 -0.48 -12.79 14.12
C ALA A 233 -0.54 -11.29 14.43
N LEU A 234 0.46 -10.75 15.15
CA LEU A 234 0.55 -9.32 15.42
C LEU A 234 0.75 -8.48 14.14
N ALA A 235 1.53 -9.00 13.18
CA ALA A 235 1.71 -8.32 11.89
C ALA A 235 0.41 -8.28 11.08
N CYS A 236 -0.33 -9.38 11.05
CA CYS A 236 -1.65 -9.45 10.41
C CYS A 236 -2.66 -8.51 11.08
N TRP A 237 -2.72 -8.51 12.42
CA TRP A 237 -3.62 -7.65 13.19
C TRP A 237 -3.31 -6.17 12.95
N TRP A 238 -2.04 -5.79 13.04
CA TRP A 238 -1.59 -4.44 12.74
C TRP A 238 -2.00 -4.01 11.33
N MET A 239 -1.72 -4.81 10.30
CA MET A 239 -2.10 -4.48 8.92
C MET A 239 -3.61 -4.42 8.71
N ALA A 240 -4.38 -5.30 9.35
CA ALA A 240 -5.84 -5.28 9.29
C ALA A 240 -6.42 -3.96 9.82
N GLY A 241 -5.99 -3.52 11.01
CA GLY A 241 -6.41 -2.23 11.58
C GLY A 241 -6.08 -1.05 10.68
N GLY A 242 -4.87 -1.02 10.10
CA GLY A 242 -4.44 0.02 9.19
C GLY A 242 -5.25 0.09 7.90
N LEU A 243 -5.54 -1.06 7.29
CA LEU A 243 -6.30 -1.12 6.04
C LEU A 243 -7.80 -0.88 6.26
N VAL A 244 -8.36 -1.30 7.39
CA VAL A 244 -9.72 -0.89 7.79
C VAL A 244 -9.80 0.63 7.91
N THR A 245 -8.83 1.28 8.58
CA THR A 245 -8.76 2.75 8.67
C THR A 245 -8.66 3.38 7.27
N TYR A 246 -7.72 2.89 6.46
CA TYR A 246 -7.46 3.45 5.14
C TYR A 246 -8.72 3.40 4.24
N TYR A 247 -9.38 2.24 4.15
CA TYR A 247 -10.55 2.09 3.30
C TYR A 247 -11.82 2.71 3.87
N SER A 248 -11.92 2.87 5.19
CA SER A 248 -13.01 3.65 5.81
C SER A 248 -12.95 5.12 5.40
N ILE A 249 -11.75 5.67 5.21
CA ILE A 249 -11.56 7.06 4.80
C ILE A 249 -11.51 7.15 3.27
N ASN A 250 -10.45 6.62 2.66
CA ASN A 250 -10.16 6.84 1.25
C ASN A 250 -11.06 6.03 0.32
N GLY A 251 -11.59 4.87 0.77
CA GLY A 251 -12.43 3.99 -0.03
C GLY A 251 -13.76 4.62 -0.44
N MET A 252 -14.34 5.43 0.42
CA MET A 252 -15.68 6.01 0.21
C MET A 252 -15.70 7.55 0.20
N PHE A 253 -14.55 8.22 0.36
CA PHE A 253 -14.49 9.68 0.44
C PHE A 253 -15.02 10.37 -0.82
N ALA A 254 -14.59 9.95 -2.00
CA ALA A 254 -15.09 10.49 -3.26
C ALA A 254 -16.60 10.25 -3.43
N THR A 255 -17.08 9.06 -3.05
CA THR A 255 -18.50 8.70 -3.08
C THR A 255 -19.32 9.56 -2.11
N HIS A 256 -18.81 9.79 -0.89
CA HIS A 256 -19.41 10.70 0.09
C HIS A 256 -19.56 12.12 -0.48
N LEU A 257 -18.47 12.69 -1.02
CA LEU A 257 -18.51 14.04 -1.61
C LEU A 257 -19.49 14.14 -2.79
N GLN A 258 -19.62 13.07 -3.58
CA GLN A 258 -20.50 13.04 -4.74
C GLN A 258 -21.97 12.81 -4.37
N LYS A 259 -22.26 11.84 -3.46
CA LYS A 259 -23.62 11.40 -3.14
C LYS A 259 -24.28 12.21 -2.04
N ASP A 260 -23.56 12.51 -0.95
CA ASP A 260 -24.12 13.25 0.18
C ASP A 260 -24.08 14.77 -0.04
N LEU A 261 -23.01 15.28 -0.70
CA LEU A 261 -22.76 16.72 -0.84
C LEU A 261 -22.94 17.24 -2.28
N GLY A 262 -23.10 16.36 -3.28
CA GLY A 262 -23.36 16.75 -4.68
C GLY A 262 -22.22 17.48 -5.37
N PHE A 263 -20.96 17.29 -4.95
CA PHE A 263 -19.80 18.01 -5.50
C PHE A 263 -19.44 17.53 -6.91
N SER A 264 -18.97 18.48 -7.73
CA SER A 264 -18.45 18.20 -9.08
C SER A 264 -17.15 17.41 -9.05
N PRO A 265 -16.75 16.72 -10.14
CA PRO A 265 -15.49 15.98 -10.21
C PRO A 265 -14.25 16.83 -9.84
N ALA A 266 -14.20 18.09 -10.24
CA ALA A 266 -13.10 19.00 -9.89
C ALA A 266 -13.06 19.31 -8.38
N MET A 267 -14.24 19.52 -7.76
CA MET A 267 -14.34 19.74 -6.31
C MET A 267 -13.98 18.48 -5.51
N ILE A 268 -14.26 17.29 -6.04
CA ILE A 268 -13.88 15.99 -5.43
C ILE A 268 -12.37 15.79 -5.54
N ALA A 269 -11.78 16.06 -6.71
CA ALA A 269 -10.35 15.86 -6.95
C ALA A 269 -9.47 16.76 -6.08
N THR A 270 -9.88 18.00 -5.83
CA THR A 270 -9.08 19.02 -5.11
C THR A 270 -8.62 18.55 -3.72
N PRO A 271 -9.49 18.16 -2.76
CA PRO A 271 -9.05 17.70 -1.44
C PRO A 271 -8.17 16.44 -1.54
N ILE A 272 -8.44 15.54 -2.48
CA ILE A 272 -7.68 14.29 -2.64
C ILE A 272 -6.27 14.60 -3.17
N ILE A 273 -6.12 15.50 -4.12
CA ILE A 273 -4.82 15.93 -4.64
C ILE A 273 -3.97 16.55 -3.54
N PHE A 274 -4.50 17.54 -2.80
CA PHE A 274 -3.74 18.19 -1.73
C PHE A 274 -3.42 17.25 -0.58
N ALA A 275 -4.36 16.41 -0.16
CA ALA A 275 -4.12 15.43 0.88
C ALA A 275 -3.00 14.45 0.48
N ASN A 276 -3.01 13.93 -0.74
CA ASN A 276 -2.02 12.97 -1.19
C ASN A 276 -0.63 13.60 -1.45
N LEU A 277 -0.56 14.87 -1.84
CA LEU A 277 0.70 15.61 -1.83
C LEU A 277 1.29 15.69 -0.42
N VAL A 278 0.45 16.00 0.56
CA VAL A 278 0.87 16.08 1.97
C VAL A 278 1.18 14.69 2.53
N VAL A 279 0.47 13.64 2.13
CA VAL A 279 0.81 12.23 2.45
C VAL A 279 2.25 11.94 2.02
N PHE A 280 2.63 12.28 0.80
CA PHE A 280 3.99 12.07 0.31
C PHE A 280 5.04 12.80 1.16
N LEU A 281 4.85 14.09 1.38
CA LEU A 281 5.79 14.93 2.15
C LEU A 281 5.90 14.48 3.62
N SER A 282 4.77 14.23 4.25
CA SER A 282 4.71 13.81 5.66
C SER A 282 5.24 12.40 5.88
N SER A 283 5.09 11.49 4.91
CA SER A 283 5.67 10.13 4.96
C SER A 283 7.18 10.17 5.12
N GLY A 284 7.88 11.03 4.39
CA GLY A 284 9.31 11.24 4.57
C GLY A 284 9.66 11.81 5.96
N ALA A 285 8.90 12.81 6.42
CA ALA A 285 9.12 13.42 7.73
C ALA A 285 8.92 12.41 8.89
N TRP A 286 7.82 11.63 8.87
CA TRP A 286 7.56 10.57 9.83
C TRP A 286 8.53 9.39 9.68
N GLY A 287 8.98 9.12 8.45
CA GLY A 287 10.06 8.17 8.17
C GLY A 287 11.34 8.53 8.92
N PHE A 288 11.75 9.79 8.83
CA PHE A 288 12.88 10.32 9.56
C PHE A 288 12.66 10.32 11.09
N ALA A 289 11.46 10.66 11.54
CA ALA A 289 11.11 10.52 12.96
C ALA A 289 11.26 9.07 13.43
N GLY A 290 10.86 8.08 12.62
CA GLY A 290 11.01 6.65 12.92
C GLY A 290 12.47 6.20 13.08
N ASP A 291 13.42 6.83 12.41
CA ASP A 291 14.85 6.58 12.62
C ASP A 291 15.35 7.14 13.98
N ARG A 292 14.61 8.09 14.58
CA ARG A 292 14.96 8.72 15.87
C ARG A 292 14.20 8.17 17.06
N ILE A 293 12.85 8.13 16.98
CA ILE A 293 11.99 7.74 18.12
C ILE A 293 11.58 6.25 18.08
N GLY A 294 11.95 5.52 17.03
CA GLY A 294 11.57 4.13 16.82
C GLY A 294 10.40 3.96 15.86
N ARG A 295 10.32 2.75 15.25
CA ARG A 295 9.32 2.43 14.21
C ARG A 295 7.90 2.51 14.75
N ARG A 296 7.69 1.92 15.92
CA ARG A 296 6.37 1.84 16.56
C ARG A 296 5.78 3.20 16.89
N TRP A 297 6.54 4.04 17.61
CA TRP A 297 6.03 5.34 18.03
C TRP A 297 5.81 6.30 16.89
N ALA A 298 6.62 6.23 15.83
CA ALA A 298 6.42 7.01 14.62
C ALA A 298 5.13 6.67 13.86
N MET A 299 4.53 5.49 14.14
CA MET A 299 3.23 5.08 13.60
C MET A 299 2.08 5.30 14.60
N ILE A 300 2.29 5.05 15.91
CA ILE A 300 1.25 5.17 16.94
C ILE A 300 0.84 6.63 17.13
N ILE A 301 1.80 7.55 17.25
CA ILE A 301 1.50 8.97 17.52
C ILE A 301 0.57 9.56 16.44
N PRO A 302 0.90 9.51 15.14
CA PRO A 302 0.01 10.04 14.11
C PRO A 302 -1.29 9.25 14.00
N GLY A 303 -1.28 7.94 14.31
CA GLY A 303 -2.48 7.12 14.36
C GLY A 303 -3.50 7.63 15.38
N LEU A 304 -3.05 7.93 16.60
CA LEU A 304 -3.91 8.47 17.65
C LEU A 304 -4.37 9.90 17.36
N LEU A 305 -3.50 10.76 16.82
CA LEU A 305 -3.83 12.14 16.47
C LEU A 305 -4.83 12.24 15.31
N GLY A 306 -4.85 11.24 14.42
CA GLY A 306 -5.78 11.19 13.30
C GLY A 306 -7.25 10.98 13.72
N ILE A 307 -7.51 10.35 14.87
CA ILE A 307 -8.87 10.10 15.34
C ILE A 307 -9.67 11.39 15.56
N PRO A 308 -9.23 12.36 16.38
CA PRO A 308 -9.97 13.61 16.57
C PRO A 308 -10.09 14.44 15.28
N VAL A 309 -9.13 14.36 14.37
CA VAL A 309 -9.22 15.05 13.09
C VAL A 309 -10.34 14.45 12.24
N ALA A 310 -10.53 13.13 12.26
CA ALA A 310 -11.63 12.47 11.54
C ALA A 310 -13.00 13.00 12.03
N PHE A 311 -13.22 13.14 13.34
CA PHE A 311 -14.43 13.73 13.89
C PHE A 311 -14.66 15.16 13.40
N TRP A 312 -13.59 15.95 13.32
CA TRP A 312 -13.70 17.36 12.96
C TRP A 312 -14.21 17.59 11.54
N TYR A 313 -13.70 16.86 10.53
CA TYR A 313 -14.04 17.15 9.15
C TYR A 313 -15.15 16.25 8.56
N MET A 314 -15.24 14.98 9.01
CA MET A 314 -16.24 14.05 8.46
C MET A 314 -17.68 14.41 8.85
N LEU A 315 -17.87 15.17 9.93
CA LEU A 315 -19.18 15.62 10.38
C LEU A 315 -19.50 17.05 9.92
N SER A 316 -18.68 17.64 9.05
CA SER A 316 -18.86 18.98 8.53
C SER A 316 -19.40 18.97 7.10
N ASP A 317 -20.33 19.88 6.80
CA ASP A 317 -20.81 20.14 5.43
C ASP A 317 -20.04 21.28 4.74
N ASN A 318 -19.12 21.95 5.47
CA ASN A 318 -18.32 23.04 4.93
C ASN A 318 -17.16 22.50 4.07
N TYR A 319 -17.16 22.86 2.78
CA TYR A 319 -16.17 22.41 1.83
C TYR A 319 -14.70 22.62 2.30
N TRP A 320 -14.38 23.82 2.81
CA TRP A 320 -13.02 24.12 3.24
C TRP A 320 -12.60 23.38 4.52
N VAL A 321 -13.55 23.14 5.44
CA VAL A 321 -13.28 22.29 6.62
C VAL A 321 -12.98 20.86 6.18
N ILE A 322 -13.74 20.35 5.20
CA ILE A 322 -13.50 19.02 4.63
C ILE A 322 -12.13 18.96 3.95
N VAL A 323 -11.80 19.96 3.11
CA VAL A 323 -10.50 20.02 2.42
C VAL A 323 -9.34 20.04 3.43
N ILE A 324 -9.36 20.98 4.38
CA ILE A 324 -8.27 21.15 5.36
C ILE A 324 -8.18 19.91 6.26
N GLY A 325 -9.32 19.43 6.76
CA GLY A 325 -9.37 18.27 7.63
C GLY A 325 -8.86 17.00 6.94
N PHE A 326 -9.23 16.77 5.68
CA PHE A 326 -8.76 15.63 4.90
C PHE A 326 -7.26 15.72 4.59
N VAL A 327 -6.73 16.93 4.36
CA VAL A 327 -5.29 17.16 4.19
C VAL A 327 -4.51 16.87 5.49
N VAL A 328 -5.01 17.35 6.63
CA VAL A 328 -4.40 17.04 7.95
C VAL A 328 -4.49 15.55 8.26
N GLN A 329 -5.62 14.91 7.93
CA GLN A 329 -5.80 13.46 8.06
C GLN A 329 -4.79 12.70 7.20
N GLY A 330 -4.55 13.17 5.98
CA GLY A 330 -3.51 12.63 5.08
C GLY A 330 -2.11 12.69 5.69
N ALA A 331 -1.75 13.81 6.33
CA ALA A 331 -0.47 13.97 7.01
C ALA A 331 -0.27 12.98 8.17
N LEU A 332 -1.34 12.66 8.89
CA LEU A 332 -1.30 11.82 10.09
C LEU A 332 -1.51 10.34 9.75
N LEU A 333 -2.69 9.95 9.27
CA LEU A 333 -3.01 8.54 9.02
C LEU A 333 -2.43 8.04 7.70
N GLY A 334 -2.40 8.87 6.64
CA GLY A 334 -1.80 8.48 5.37
C GLY A 334 -0.28 8.42 5.43
N GLY A 335 0.35 9.57 5.65
CA GLY A 335 1.79 9.69 5.66
C GLY A 335 2.43 9.19 6.96
N GLY A 336 1.87 9.58 8.11
CA GLY A 336 2.45 9.25 9.42
C GLY A 336 2.36 7.77 9.74
N ALA A 337 1.16 7.25 9.89
CA ALA A 337 0.95 5.85 10.25
C ALA A 337 1.51 4.88 9.19
N GLY A 338 1.45 5.25 7.90
CA GLY A 338 1.96 4.42 6.80
C GLY A 338 3.48 4.39 6.65
N SER A 339 4.21 5.42 7.11
CA SER A 339 5.62 5.67 6.78
C SER A 339 6.59 4.52 7.05
N GLN A 340 6.39 3.79 8.14
CA GLN A 340 7.28 2.72 8.57
C GLN A 340 6.86 1.32 8.08
N VAL A 341 5.75 1.19 7.34
CA VAL A 341 5.22 -0.12 6.93
C VAL A 341 6.25 -0.95 6.17
N PRO A 342 6.96 -0.45 5.14
CA PRO A 342 7.98 -1.22 4.44
C PRO A 342 9.14 -1.68 5.33
N SER A 343 9.73 -0.78 6.12
CA SER A 343 10.85 -1.12 7.01
C SER A 343 10.42 -2.03 8.15
N TYR A 344 9.34 -1.67 8.87
CA TYR A 344 8.87 -2.44 10.01
C TYR A 344 8.43 -3.86 9.63
N MET A 345 7.76 -4.02 8.49
CA MET A 345 7.36 -5.34 8.00
C MET A 345 8.57 -6.20 7.63
N THR A 346 9.53 -5.64 6.88
CA THR A 346 10.70 -6.39 6.42
C THR A 346 11.70 -6.70 7.56
N GLU A 347 11.81 -5.83 8.56
CA GLU A 347 12.67 -6.02 9.74
C GLU A 347 12.14 -7.10 10.71
N ARG A 348 10.89 -7.53 10.60
CA ARG A 348 10.25 -8.52 11.50
C ARG A 348 10.53 -9.97 11.12
N PHE A 349 10.87 -10.24 9.87
CA PHE A 349 10.96 -11.60 9.34
C PHE A 349 12.35 -11.92 8.80
N PRO A 350 12.82 -13.18 8.93
CA PRO A 350 14.09 -13.64 8.39
C PRO A 350 14.10 -13.62 6.86
N THR A 351 15.27 -13.49 6.27
CA THR A 351 15.48 -13.33 4.83
C THR A 351 14.85 -14.46 3.99
N GLU A 352 14.82 -15.68 4.54
CA GLU A 352 14.30 -16.89 3.87
C GLU A 352 12.80 -16.86 3.58
N ALA A 353 12.02 -16.14 4.41
CA ALA A 353 10.58 -16.06 4.31
C ALA A 353 10.06 -14.61 4.27
N ARG A 354 10.94 -13.61 4.16
CA ARG A 354 10.61 -12.19 4.30
C ARG A 354 9.57 -11.72 3.27
N ALA A 355 9.77 -12.05 2.00
CA ALA A 355 8.83 -11.66 0.95
C ALA A 355 7.48 -12.37 1.13
N THR A 356 7.48 -13.67 1.41
CA THR A 356 6.25 -14.44 1.67
C THR A 356 5.52 -13.95 2.92
N ALA A 357 6.24 -13.65 4.01
CA ALA A 357 5.65 -13.13 5.25
C ALA A 357 5.05 -11.73 5.05
N ALA A 358 5.79 -10.83 4.40
CA ALA A 358 5.31 -9.49 4.08
C ALA A 358 4.07 -9.56 3.18
N ALA A 359 4.11 -10.41 2.13
CA ALA A 359 2.99 -10.65 1.24
C ALA A 359 1.75 -11.13 2.00
N PHE A 360 1.89 -12.17 2.81
CA PHE A 360 0.78 -12.77 3.56
C PHE A 360 0.20 -11.77 4.58
N CYS A 361 1.04 -11.19 5.45
CA CYS A 361 0.56 -10.32 6.52
C CYS A 361 -0.10 -9.04 5.98
N TYR A 362 0.49 -8.43 4.95
CA TYR A 362 -0.10 -7.24 4.33
C TYR A 362 -1.45 -7.54 3.69
N HIS A 363 -1.52 -8.58 2.86
CA HIS A 363 -2.73 -8.87 2.10
C HIS A 363 -3.79 -9.62 2.88
N LEU A 364 -3.46 -10.29 3.99
CA LEU A 364 -4.48 -10.76 4.93
C LEU A 364 -5.24 -9.56 5.53
N GLY A 365 -4.55 -8.45 5.81
CA GLY A 365 -5.19 -7.19 6.19
C GLY A 365 -6.12 -6.65 5.10
N THR A 366 -5.80 -6.83 3.82
CA THR A 366 -6.67 -6.38 2.72
C THR A 366 -8.00 -7.14 2.64
N ILE A 367 -8.09 -8.36 3.19
CA ILE A 367 -9.34 -9.11 3.28
C ILE A 367 -10.37 -8.33 4.13
N LEU A 368 -9.96 -7.92 5.35
CA LEU A 368 -10.82 -7.14 6.24
C LEU A 368 -11.05 -5.71 5.72
N GLY A 369 -10.00 -5.07 5.23
CA GLY A 369 -10.11 -3.75 4.61
C GLY A 369 -11.03 -3.73 3.40
N GLY A 370 -11.05 -4.81 2.60
CA GLY A 370 -11.89 -4.94 1.41
C GLY A 370 -13.38 -5.05 1.70
N ILE A 371 -13.76 -5.51 2.88
CA ILE A 371 -15.17 -5.58 3.32
C ILE A 371 -15.71 -4.19 3.69
N VAL A 372 -14.84 -3.25 4.05
CA VAL A 372 -15.23 -1.94 4.56
C VAL A 372 -16.09 -1.14 3.59
N PRO A 373 -15.74 -0.97 2.29
CA PRO A 373 -16.57 -0.20 1.37
C PRO A 373 -17.99 -0.71 1.19
N PRO A 374 -18.26 -2.03 0.95
CA PRO A 374 -19.64 -2.53 0.90
C PRO A 374 -20.39 -2.32 2.21
N VAL A 375 -19.75 -2.54 3.37
CA VAL A 375 -20.39 -2.34 4.69
C VAL A 375 -20.76 -0.87 4.89
N ILE A 376 -19.86 0.07 4.59
CA ILE A 376 -20.15 1.50 4.65
C ILE A 376 -21.31 1.85 3.70
N THR A 377 -21.27 1.36 2.46
CA THR A 377 -22.31 1.62 1.47
C THR A 377 -23.68 1.09 1.92
N TYR A 378 -23.72 -0.13 2.48
CA TYR A 378 -24.93 -0.73 3.03
C TYR A 378 -25.55 0.15 4.14
N PHE A 379 -24.76 0.57 5.13
CA PHE A 379 -25.28 1.44 6.17
C PHE A 379 -25.64 2.85 5.66
N ALA A 380 -24.85 3.38 4.72
CA ALA A 380 -25.09 4.72 4.18
C ALA A 380 -26.35 4.80 3.32
N VAL A 381 -26.57 3.82 2.44
CA VAL A 381 -27.64 3.82 1.43
C VAL A 381 -28.89 3.08 1.96
N ASP A 382 -28.75 1.81 2.38
CA ASP A 382 -29.89 0.96 2.72
C ASP A 382 -30.51 1.35 4.08
N HIS A 383 -29.72 1.92 5.00
CA HIS A 383 -30.20 2.45 6.29
C HIS A 383 -30.27 3.98 6.35
N ASN A 384 -30.03 4.69 5.24
CA ASN A 384 -30.14 6.16 5.14
C ASN A 384 -29.32 6.93 6.19
N LEU A 385 -28.12 6.39 6.59
CA LEU A 385 -27.26 7.07 7.57
C LEU A 385 -26.32 8.10 6.94
N GLY A 386 -26.25 8.17 5.58
CA GLY A 386 -25.22 8.89 4.85
C GLY A 386 -23.83 8.23 5.00
N PHE A 387 -22.86 8.66 4.20
CA PHE A 387 -21.54 8.03 4.19
C PHE A 387 -20.64 8.46 5.38
N SER A 388 -20.78 9.70 5.86
CA SER A 388 -19.88 10.28 6.87
C SER A 388 -19.84 9.48 8.19
N ARG A 389 -21.01 9.07 8.72
CA ARG A 389 -21.08 8.35 10.00
C ARG A 389 -20.46 6.95 9.95
N PRO A 390 -20.83 6.05 8.99
CA PRO A 390 -20.20 4.75 8.88
C PRO A 390 -18.68 4.83 8.60
N MET A 391 -18.23 5.81 7.79
CA MET A 391 -16.82 6.08 7.55
C MET A 391 -16.08 6.44 8.84
N LEU A 392 -16.65 7.32 9.66
CA LEU A 392 -16.09 7.73 10.94
C LEU A 392 -15.95 6.55 11.91
N VAL A 393 -16.98 5.73 12.05
CA VAL A 393 -16.96 4.53 12.91
C VAL A 393 -15.86 3.57 12.45
N GLY A 394 -15.79 3.28 11.16
CA GLY A 394 -14.74 2.42 10.60
C GLY A 394 -13.33 2.98 10.81
N CYS A 395 -13.16 4.30 10.66
CA CYS A 395 -11.89 4.98 10.93
C CYS A 395 -11.44 4.81 12.39
N VAL A 396 -12.33 5.07 13.36
CA VAL A 396 -12.03 4.97 14.79
C VAL A 396 -11.67 3.53 15.20
N ILE A 397 -12.48 2.56 14.79
CA ILE A 397 -12.24 1.14 15.08
C ILE A 397 -10.90 0.68 14.48
N GLY A 398 -10.65 1.03 13.23
CA GLY A 398 -9.43 0.67 12.54
C GLY A 398 -8.18 1.29 13.18
N ALA A 399 -8.20 2.62 13.43
CA ALA A 399 -7.08 3.34 14.01
C ALA A 399 -6.76 2.89 15.44
N ALA A 400 -7.76 2.66 16.27
CA ALA A 400 -7.59 2.10 17.62
C ALA A 400 -6.97 0.70 17.57
N SER A 401 -7.50 -0.18 16.69
CA SER A 401 -6.99 -1.53 16.48
C SER A 401 -5.54 -1.53 15.98
N TRP A 402 -5.20 -0.63 15.05
CA TRP A 402 -3.85 -0.41 14.55
C TRP A 402 -2.88 -0.03 15.68
N CYS A 403 -3.24 0.98 16.48
CA CYS A 403 -2.39 1.46 17.57
C CYS A 403 -2.19 0.39 18.64
N LEU A 404 -3.23 -0.38 19.00
CA LEU A 404 -3.13 -1.48 19.96
C LEU A 404 -2.19 -2.59 19.46
N ALA A 405 -2.32 -3.01 18.20
CA ALA A 405 -1.46 -4.04 17.64
C ALA A 405 0.02 -3.61 17.59
N LEU A 406 0.29 -2.34 17.30
CA LEU A 406 1.63 -1.76 17.35
C LEU A 406 2.17 -1.67 18.78
N PHE A 407 1.32 -1.32 19.74
CA PHE A 407 1.72 -1.24 21.16
C PHE A 407 2.24 -2.58 21.68
N PHE A 408 1.62 -3.68 21.32
CA PHE A 408 2.07 -5.04 21.66
C PHE A 408 3.17 -5.59 20.75
N GLY A 409 3.44 -4.94 19.60
CA GLY A 409 4.45 -5.39 18.64
C GLY A 409 5.90 -5.11 19.12
N PRO A 410 6.91 -5.76 18.52
CA PRO A 410 8.32 -5.49 18.84
C PRO A 410 8.79 -4.15 18.27
N GLU A 411 9.75 -3.49 18.90
CA GLU A 411 10.50 -2.39 18.28
C GLU A 411 11.61 -2.98 17.40
N THR A 412 11.76 -2.45 16.18
CA THR A 412 12.73 -2.97 15.21
C THR A 412 13.79 -1.96 14.80
N LYS A 413 13.80 -0.76 15.40
CA LYS A 413 14.79 0.28 15.13
C LYS A 413 16.22 -0.25 15.25
N GLY A 414 17.03 -0.04 14.22
CA GLY A 414 18.45 -0.43 14.22
C GLY A 414 18.70 -1.93 13.95
N LYS A 415 17.68 -2.72 13.62
CA LYS A 415 17.86 -4.13 13.30
C LYS A 415 18.57 -4.31 11.96
N ASP A 416 19.65 -5.08 11.96
CA ASP A 416 20.36 -5.50 10.75
C ASP A 416 19.55 -6.56 9.97
N MET A 417 19.59 -6.45 8.63
CA MET A 417 19.07 -7.47 7.74
C MET A 417 20.25 -8.28 7.19
N VAL A 418 20.69 -9.28 7.95
CA VAL A 418 21.77 -10.17 7.54
C VAL A 418 21.21 -11.45 6.93
N PRO A 419 21.96 -12.12 6.04
CA PRO A 419 21.61 -13.44 5.54
C PRO A 419 21.77 -14.47 6.66
N ASP A 420 20.65 -14.89 7.25
CA ASP A 420 20.59 -15.90 8.31
C ASP A 420 19.72 -17.09 7.89
N LEU A 421 20.08 -18.28 8.34
CA LEU A 421 19.36 -19.54 8.10
C LEU A 421 18.54 -19.93 9.33
N VAL A 422 17.56 -19.09 9.71
CA VAL A 422 16.80 -19.24 10.95
C VAL A 422 15.69 -20.30 10.84
N LEU A 423 15.16 -20.53 9.64
CA LEU A 423 13.98 -21.37 9.39
C LEU A 423 14.28 -22.75 8.84
N ALA A 424 15.52 -23.11 8.73
CA ALA A 424 15.93 -24.40 8.16
C ALA A 424 15.60 -25.60 9.05
#